data_77739370d6553ccb41f996dd3642058e
#
_entry.id   77739370d6553ccb41f996dd3642058e
#
_cell.length_a   1.000
_cell.length_b   1.000
_cell.length_c   1.000
_cell.angle_alpha   90.00
_cell.angle_beta   90.00
_cell.angle_gamma   90.00
#
_symmetry.space_group_name_H-M   'P 1'
#
loop_
_entity.id
_entity.type
_entity.pdbx_description
1 polymer ?
#
loop_
_entity_poly.entity_id
_entity_poly.type
_entity_poly.pdbx_seq_one_letter_code
_entity_poly.pdbx_strand_id
1 'polypeptide(L)'
;MQDSKIPGAEKLRVLLVEDNIFAQRLAMSTLKQIGIANLTVAKDGADAIGILDRSQITFDLIISDWNMPNVSGLDLLKHVRRTWENMPFLMLTGNANEDFVITARKNRVDAYIIKPFSAAQLQQKISALFNIRTT
;
A
#
# COMPACT_ATOMS: atom_id res chain seq x y z
N MET A 1 -3.41 -24.76 12.12
CA MET A 1 -2.69 -23.49 12.09
C MET A 1 -3.09 -22.72 10.84
N GLN A 2 -3.57 -21.51 11.03
CA GLN A 2 -3.94 -20.69 9.88
C GLN A 2 -2.72 -20.14 9.19
N ASP A 3 -2.70 -20.28 7.88
CA ASP A 3 -1.67 -19.67 7.04
C ASP A 3 -2.19 -18.34 6.54
N SER A 4 -1.51 -17.25 6.92
CA SER A 4 -1.87 -15.90 6.50
C SER A 4 -1.36 -15.55 5.10
N LYS A 5 -0.64 -16.47 4.47
CA LYS A 5 -0.03 -16.19 3.17
C LYS A 5 -1.06 -16.14 2.05
N ILE A 6 -0.87 -15.18 1.16
CA ILE A 6 -1.70 -15.04 -0.03
C ILE A 6 -1.08 -15.90 -1.13
N PRO A 7 -1.85 -16.81 -1.74
CA PRO A 7 -1.33 -17.60 -2.86
C PRO A 7 -0.82 -16.69 -3.98
N GLY A 8 0.41 -16.91 -4.42
CA GLY A 8 1.02 -16.12 -5.49
C GLY A 8 1.60 -14.79 -5.06
N ALA A 9 1.53 -14.46 -3.77
CA ALA A 9 2.04 -13.17 -3.27
C ALA A 9 3.53 -12.97 -3.50
N GLU A 10 4.30 -14.06 -3.59
CA GLU A 10 5.73 -14.00 -3.84
C GLU A 10 6.06 -13.42 -5.21
N LYS A 11 5.09 -13.34 -6.11
CA LYS A 11 5.27 -12.77 -7.45
C LYS A 11 4.91 -11.30 -7.51
N LEU A 12 4.21 -10.80 -6.50
CA LEU A 12 3.79 -9.40 -6.47
C LEU A 12 4.96 -8.48 -6.14
N ARG A 13 5.09 -7.40 -6.90
CA ARG A 13 6.08 -6.36 -6.65
C ARG A 13 5.38 -5.21 -5.95
N VAL A 14 5.75 -4.98 -4.70
CA VAL A 14 5.06 -4.03 -3.83
C VAL A 14 5.97 -2.87 -3.46
N LEU A 15 5.45 -1.66 -3.58
CA LEU A 15 6.10 -0.46 -3.08
C LEU A 15 5.41 -0.04 -1.79
N LEU A 16 6.14 -0.03 -0.69
CA LEU A 16 5.66 0.43 0.61
C LEU A 16 6.21 1.83 0.88
N VAL A 17 5.32 2.77 1.19
CA VAL A 17 5.70 4.15 1.45
C VAL A 17 5.31 4.52 2.88
N GLU A 18 6.30 4.77 3.72
CA GLU A 18 6.10 5.07 5.14
C GLU A 18 7.30 5.84 5.67
N ASP A 19 7.06 6.98 6.29
CA ASP A 19 8.13 7.85 6.79
C ASP A 19 8.60 7.49 8.21
N ASN A 20 7.76 6.84 9.01
CA ASN A 20 8.10 6.43 10.36
C ASN A 20 8.79 5.08 10.35
N ILE A 21 10.00 5.00 10.90
CA ILE A 21 10.81 3.78 10.83
C ILE A 21 10.16 2.60 11.56
N PHE A 22 9.47 2.84 12.69
CA PHE A 22 8.82 1.76 13.43
C PHE A 22 7.61 1.24 12.68
N ALA A 23 6.78 2.13 12.13
CA ALA A 23 5.64 1.77 11.32
C ALA A 23 6.08 1.04 10.04
N GLN A 24 7.18 1.48 9.45
CA GLN A 24 7.79 0.86 8.28
C GLN A 24 8.19 -0.59 8.57
N ARG A 25 8.89 -0.81 9.69
CA ARG A 25 9.32 -2.15 10.08
C ARG A 25 8.14 -3.07 10.38
N LEU A 26 7.12 -2.53 11.05
CA LEU A 26 5.91 -3.31 11.35
C LEU A 26 5.19 -3.71 10.07
N ALA A 27 5.01 -2.78 9.15
CA ALA A 27 4.36 -3.06 7.87
C ALA A 27 5.17 -4.07 7.05
N MET A 28 6.49 -3.92 7.00
CA MET A 28 7.37 -4.87 6.30
C MET A 28 7.22 -6.28 6.86
N SER A 29 7.23 -6.41 8.18
CA SER A 29 7.08 -7.70 8.85
C SER A 29 5.73 -8.33 8.54
N THR A 30 4.66 -7.53 8.57
CA THR A 30 3.32 -8.00 8.27
C THR A 30 3.20 -8.44 6.80
N LEU A 31 3.75 -7.67 5.89
CA LEU A 31 3.74 -8.01 4.46
C LEU A 31 4.50 -9.31 4.19
N LYS A 32 5.64 -9.48 4.85
CA LYS A 32 6.42 -10.71 4.73
C LYS A 32 5.61 -11.92 5.24
N GLN A 33 4.92 -11.73 6.36
CA GLN A 33 4.09 -12.78 6.96
C GLN A 33 3.00 -13.26 6.00
N ILE A 34 2.43 -12.37 5.22
CA ILE A 34 1.37 -12.74 4.26
C ILE A 34 1.91 -13.17 2.90
N GLY A 35 3.23 -13.26 2.74
CA GLY A 35 3.87 -13.87 1.57
C GLY A 35 4.49 -12.91 0.56
N ILE A 36 4.49 -11.61 0.83
CA ILE A 36 5.12 -10.63 -0.07
C ILE A 36 6.64 -10.77 0.04
N ALA A 37 7.29 -11.10 -1.08
CA ALA A 37 8.73 -11.31 -1.14
C ALA A 37 9.45 -10.16 -1.84
N ASN A 38 8.82 -9.53 -2.82
CA ASN A 38 9.42 -8.44 -3.59
C ASN A 38 8.90 -7.11 -3.08
N LEU A 39 9.60 -6.55 -2.10
CA LEU A 39 9.20 -5.33 -1.42
C LEU A 39 10.26 -4.25 -1.60
N THR A 40 9.86 -3.11 -2.13
CA THR A 40 10.67 -1.90 -2.19
C THR A 40 10.08 -0.91 -1.19
N VAL A 41 10.93 -0.28 -0.40
CA VAL A 41 10.48 0.65 0.64
C VAL A 41 10.93 2.06 0.29
N ALA A 42 9.97 2.98 0.25
CA ALA A 42 10.23 4.41 0.14
C ALA A 42 10.05 5.05 1.52
N LYS A 43 10.93 5.97 1.85
CA LYS A 43 10.93 6.61 3.18
C LYS A 43 9.92 7.77 3.29
N ASP A 44 9.39 8.24 2.16
CA ASP A 44 8.36 9.28 2.12
C ASP A 44 7.77 9.35 0.71
N GLY A 45 6.79 10.26 0.54
CA GLY A 45 6.11 10.39 -0.75
C GLY A 45 7.02 10.88 -1.87
N ALA A 46 7.95 11.79 -1.57
CA ALA A 46 8.89 12.29 -2.58
C ALA A 46 9.83 11.19 -3.06
N ASP A 47 10.33 10.38 -2.12
CA ASP A 47 11.16 9.21 -2.45
C ASP A 47 10.38 8.22 -3.32
N ALA A 48 9.11 7.98 -2.98
CA ALA A 48 8.25 7.09 -3.76
C ALA A 48 8.07 7.58 -5.20
N ILE A 49 7.81 8.87 -5.38
CA ILE A 49 7.68 9.47 -6.71
C ILE A 49 8.97 9.26 -7.50
N GLY A 50 10.11 9.52 -6.88
CA GLY A 50 11.41 9.31 -7.50
C GLY A 50 11.62 7.86 -7.93
N ILE A 51 11.27 6.91 -7.07
CA ILE A 51 11.38 5.48 -7.38
C ILE A 51 10.49 5.12 -8.56
N LEU A 52 9.23 5.55 -8.53
CA LEU A 52 8.27 5.26 -9.58
C LEU A 52 8.70 5.84 -10.93
N ASP A 53 9.17 7.08 -10.92
CA ASP A 53 9.54 7.77 -12.17
C ASP A 53 10.85 7.26 -12.78
N ARG A 54 11.77 6.77 -11.94
CA ARG A 54 13.07 6.25 -12.40
C ARG A 54 13.08 4.76 -12.68
N SER A 55 12.14 4.02 -12.06
CA SER A 55 12.17 2.57 -12.09
C SER A 55 11.75 2.04 -13.45
N GLN A 56 12.51 1.07 -13.95
CA GLN A 56 12.10 0.27 -15.11
C GLN A 56 11.25 -0.92 -14.68
N ILE A 57 11.10 -1.10 -13.37
CA ILE A 57 10.29 -2.16 -12.80
C ILE A 57 8.87 -1.66 -12.62
N THR A 58 7.92 -2.43 -13.09
CA THR A 58 6.50 -2.14 -12.87
C THR A 58 6.09 -2.73 -11.53
N PHE A 59 5.56 -1.89 -10.65
CA PHE A 59 5.00 -2.37 -9.41
C PHE A 59 3.57 -2.89 -9.63
N ASP A 60 3.18 -3.87 -8.84
CA ASP A 60 1.84 -4.43 -8.89
C ASP A 60 0.91 -3.79 -7.85
N LEU A 61 1.49 -3.20 -6.81
CA LEU A 61 0.73 -2.61 -5.71
C LEU A 61 1.56 -1.54 -5.02
N ILE A 62 0.92 -0.42 -4.72
CA ILE A 62 1.48 0.61 -3.87
C ILE A 62 0.71 0.62 -2.55
N ILE A 63 1.43 0.54 -1.44
CA ILE A 63 0.85 0.68 -0.10
C ILE A 63 1.49 1.91 0.52
N SER A 64 0.68 2.91 0.86
CA SER A 64 1.20 4.18 1.36
C SER A 64 0.47 4.65 2.60
N ASP A 65 1.23 5.14 3.56
CA ASP A 65 0.65 5.90 4.66
C ASP A 65 0.07 7.20 4.10
N TRP A 66 -0.98 7.69 4.74
CA TRP A 66 -1.61 8.97 4.36
C TRP A 66 -0.77 10.14 4.84
N ASN A 67 -0.40 10.12 6.13
CA ASN A 67 0.25 11.25 6.76
C ASN A 67 1.77 11.16 6.66
N MET A 68 2.33 11.93 5.74
CA MET A 68 3.76 12.05 5.55
C MET A 68 4.11 13.51 5.31
N PRO A 69 5.30 13.97 5.71
CA PRO A 69 5.69 15.36 5.47
C PRO A 69 5.88 15.64 3.99
N ASN A 70 5.59 16.86 3.57
CA ASN A 70 5.77 17.41 2.22
C ASN A 70 4.85 16.80 1.17
N VAL A 71 4.97 15.51 0.89
CA VAL A 71 4.13 14.79 -0.05
C VAL A 71 3.34 13.76 0.75
N SER A 72 2.04 14.00 0.92
CA SER A 72 1.16 13.07 1.63
C SER A 72 0.84 11.85 0.77
N GLY A 73 0.24 10.82 1.41
CA GLY A 73 -0.27 9.68 0.65
C GLY A 73 -1.29 10.09 -0.40
N LEU A 74 -2.11 11.10 -0.10
CA LEU A 74 -3.07 11.62 -1.06
C LEU A 74 -2.37 12.27 -2.26
N ASP A 75 -1.33 13.07 -2.02
CA ASP A 75 -0.56 13.69 -3.08
C ASP A 75 0.09 12.62 -3.97
N LEU A 76 0.61 11.58 -3.33
CA LEU A 76 1.19 10.44 -4.06
C LEU A 76 0.14 9.74 -4.90
N LEU A 77 -1.04 9.50 -4.35
CA LEU A 77 -2.15 8.88 -5.09
C LEU A 77 -2.52 9.70 -6.32
N LYS A 78 -2.62 11.01 -6.18
CA LYS A 78 -2.92 11.90 -7.30
C LYS A 78 -1.85 11.81 -8.39
N HIS A 79 -0.58 11.76 -7.99
CA HIS A 79 0.53 11.59 -8.93
C HIS A 79 0.43 10.26 -9.67
N VAL A 80 0.19 9.19 -8.94
CA VAL A 80 0.06 7.83 -9.50
C VAL A 80 -1.09 7.77 -10.50
N ARG A 81 -2.24 8.36 -10.17
CA ARG A 81 -3.41 8.32 -11.04
C ARG A 81 -3.22 9.09 -12.34
N ARG A 82 -2.36 10.10 -12.36
CA ARG A 82 -2.04 10.84 -13.59
C ARG A 82 -1.19 10.01 -14.55
N THR A 83 -0.34 9.16 -14.02
CA THR A 83 0.62 8.40 -14.82
C THR A 83 0.18 6.94 -15.03
N TRP A 84 -0.34 6.32 -13.98
CA TRP A 84 -0.76 4.92 -13.98
C TRP A 84 -2.17 4.81 -13.44
N GLU A 85 -3.13 5.01 -14.32
CA GLU A 85 -4.54 5.12 -13.97
C GLU A 85 -5.07 3.93 -13.17
N ASN A 86 -4.59 2.72 -13.49
CA ASN A 86 -5.10 1.49 -12.91
C ASN A 86 -4.14 0.82 -11.90
N MET A 87 -3.09 1.53 -11.47
CA MET A 87 -2.16 1.01 -10.49
C MET A 87 -2.88 0.75 -9.17
N PRO A 88 -2.92 -0.50 -8.68
CA PRO A 88 -3.52 -0.78 -7.38
C PRO A 88 -2.86 0.03 -6.27
N PHE A 89 -3.68 0.72 -5.49
CA PHE A 89 -3.21 1.62 -4.44
C PHE A 89 -4.00 1.35 -3.15
N LEU A 90 -3.28 0.99 -2.09
CA LEU A 90 -3.84 0.76 -0.76
C LEU A 90 -3.34 1.84 0.18
N MET A 91 -4.27 2.58 0.76
CA MET A 91 -3.94 3.66 1.69
C MET A 91 -3.99 3.16 3.13
N LEU A 92 -2.94 3.45 3.91
CA LEU A 92 -2.92 3.20 5.34
C LEU A 92 -3.18 4.52 6.06
N THR A 93 -4.12 4.52 7.00
CA THR A 93 -4.47 5.74 7.71
C THR A 93 -4.77 5.46 9.18
N GLY A 94 -4.28 6.34 10.06
CA GLY A 94 -4.63 6.33 11.47
C GLY A 94 -5.97 7.02 11.75
N ASN A 95 -6.61 7.55 10.73
CA ASN A 95 -7.82 8.34 10.88
C ASN A 95 -8.97 7.76 10.06
N ALA A 96 -10.04 7.36 10.75
CA ALA A 96 -11.25 6.84 10.13
C ALA A 96 -12.26 7.94 9.78
N ASN A 97 -11.84 9.20 9.80
CA ASN A 97 -12.70 10.34 9.51
C ASN A 97 -13.36 10.19 8.16
N GLU A 98 -14.66 10.44 8.11
CA GLU A 98 -15.46 10.33 6.89
C GLU A 98 -14.90 11.17 5.75
N ASP A 99 -14.38 12.37 6.04
CA ASP A 99 -13.82 13.25 5.02
C ASP A 99 -12.61 12.64 4.34
N PHE A 100 -11.76 11.93 5.09
CA PHE A 100 -10.62 11.21 4.51
C PHE A 100 -11.08 10.10 3.58
N VAL A 101 -12.08 9.34 3.99
CA VAL A 101 -12.63 8.24 3.19
C VAL A 101 -13.21 8.78 1.89
N ILE A 102 -14.00 9.84 1.96
CA ILE A 102 -14.62 10.48 0.79
C ILE A 102 -13.54 10.99 -0.17
N THR A 103 -12.54 11.68 0.38
CA THR A 103 -11.45 12.23 -0.43
C THR A 103 -10.66 11.13 -1.13
N ALA A 104 -10.36 10.04 -0.42
CA ALA A 104 -9.66 8.90 -1.00
C ALA A 104 -10.45 8.29 -2.15
N ARG A 105 -11.75 8.11 -1.97
CA ARG A 105 -12.64 7.56 -3.01
C ARG A 105 -12.72 8.46 -4.24
N LYS A 106 -12.79 9.77 -4.05
CA LYS A 106 -12.81 10.74 -5.14
C LYS A 106 -11.54 10.67 -5.97
N ASN A 107 -10.43 10.31 -5.35
CA ASN A 107 -9.14 10.18 -6.03
C ASN A 107 -8.86 8.73 -6.46
N ARG A 108 -9.88 7.89 -6.46
CA ARG A 108 -9.85 6.53 -6.98
C ARG A 108 -8.85 5.63 -6.27
N VAL A 109 -8.81 5.70 -4.94
CA VAL A 109 -8.09 4.73 -4.13
C VAL A 109 -8.78 3.37 -4.29
N ASP A 110 -7.98 2.31 -4.40
CA ASP A 110 -8.54 0.96 -4.55
C ASP A 110 -9.00 0.38 -3.23
N ALA A 111 -8.28 0.69 -2.16
CA ALA A 111 -8.63 0.25 -0.82
C ALA A 111 -7.97 1.14 0.21
N TYR A 112 -8.50 1.13 1.42
CA TYR A 112 -7.84 1.77 2.56
C TYR A 112 -7.97 0.85 3.76
N ILE A 113 -7.05 1.00 4.70
CA ILE A 113 -7.05 0.23 5.93
C ILE A 113 -6.67 1.15 7.08
N ILE A 114 -7.37 0.99 8.20
CA ILE A 114 -7.18 1.85 9.39
C ILE A 114 -6.14 1.22 10.30
N LYS A 115 -5.19 2.02 10.74
CA LYS A 115 -4.18 1.61 11.73
C LYS A 115 -4.77 1.64 13.14
N PRO A 116 -4.43 0.72 13.99
CA PRO A 116 -3.58 -0.44 13.78
C PRO A 116 -4.32 -1.55 13.03
N PHE A 117 -3.63 -2.30 12.21
CA PHE A 117 -4.23 -3.39 11.45
C PHE A 117 -3.54 -4.72 11.75
N SER A 118 -4.27 -5.81 11.52
CA SER A 118 -3.74 -7.17 11.65
C SER A 118 -3.27 -7.70 10.30
N ALA A 119 -2.47 -8.76 10.34
CA ALA A 119 -2.08 -9.47 9.13
C ALA A 119 -3.31 -9.97 8.35
N ALA A 120 -4.32 -10.44 9.06
CA ALA A 120 -5.56 -10.93 8.44
C ALA A 120 -6.29 -9.82 7.69
N GLN A 121 -6.37 -8.61 8.27
CA GLN A 121 -7.00 -7.48 7.62
C GLN A 121 -6.25 -7.06 6.35
N LEU A 122 -4.93 -6.99 6.43
CA LEU A 122 -4.10 -6.65 5.27
C LEU A 122 -4.21 -7.71 4.18
N GLN A 123 -4.18 -8.99 4.58
CA GLN A 123 -4.36 -10.11 3.67
C GLN A 123 -5.68 -10.01 2.90
N GLN A 124 -6.78 -9.74 3.62
CA GLN A 124 -8.10 -9.61 2.99
C GLN A 124 -8.15 -8.48 1.98
N LYS A 125 -7.59 -7.32 2.32
CA LYS A 125 -7.59 -6.16 1.43
C LYS A 125 -6.78 -6.43 0.16
N ILE A 126 -5.59 -6.99 0.30
CA ILE A 126 -4.73 -7.28 -0.84
C ILE A 126 -5.36 -8.38 -1.71
N SER A 127 -5.89 -9.44 -1.09
CA SER A 127 -6.56 -10.51 -1.82
C SER A 127 -7.73 -9.99 -2.65
N ALA A 128 -8.53 -9.09 -2.05
CA ALA A 128 -9.66 -8.49 -2.75
C ALA A 128 -9.21 -7.65 -3.95
N LEU A 129 -8.11 -6.90 -3.81
CA LEU A 129 -7.58 -6.07 -4.90
C LEU A 129 -7.18 -6.90 -6.12
N PHE A 130 -6.67 -8.10 -5.89
CA PHE A 130 -6.21 -8.99 -6.97
C PHE A 130 -7.19 -10.11 -7.26
N ASN A 131 -8.37 -10.08 -6.65
CA ASN A 131 -9.40 -11.09 -6.83
C ASN A 131 -8.89 -12.50 -6.54
N ILE A 132 -8.05 -12.62 -5.52
CA ILE A 132 -7.47 -13.89 -5.08
C ILE A 132 -8.35 -14.51 -4.03
N ARG A 133 -8.69 -15.80 -4.21
CA ARG A 133 -9.44 -16.54 -3.21
C ARG A 133 -8.49 -17.10 -2.16
N THR A 134 -8.78 -16.78 -0.91
CA THR A 134 -8.08 -17.35 0.24
C THR A 134 -9.06 -18.20 1.00
N THR A 135 -8.92 -19.49 0.95
CA THR A 135 -9.78 -20.40 1.70
C THR A 135 -9.05 -20.92 2.91
#